data_f0a13d72bb027dbf5142a9ef458a5541
#
_entry.id   f0a13d72bb027dbf5142a9ef458a5541
#
_cell.length_a   1.000
_cell.length_b   1.000
_cell.length_c   1.000
_cell.angle_alpha   90.00
_cell.angle_beta   90.00
_cell.angle_gamma   90.00
#
_symmetry.space_group_name_H-M   'P 1'
#
loop_
_entity.id
_entity.type
_entity.pdbx_description
1 polymer ?
#
loop_
_entity_poly.entity_id
_entity_poly.type
_entity_poly.pdbx_seq_one_letter_code
_entity_poly.pdbx_strand_id
1 'polypeptide(L)'
;MYRFLAAGVAILLSLAGLSAAAETPKRGGILTFMIPADAPPSFDGHREGTFATIHAVAPFYSVLIRANPENPASTTEFVCDVCTRIPEPTDGGRSWAFPIRDEVKFEDGSALTAFDVAASWNKIVDPPEGVISVRRGYYSMIDRVEAADAKTVTFRLKYATAAFIPALADPYAFIYKKQLLDKDPHWFEHNIMGSGPFRFKEFQMGQSISGVRNPDYYHKGLPYLDGFTGIFADKQAVRVSAIRSDRAAIEFRGFPPATRDELVAALGPEITVQESDWNCGNPITPNHKRKPFDDVRVRRALTLAIDRWHGAPAMSKISVMKTVGGVAFPGSPLAASREELEQLAGYWPDIEKSRAEARRLLKEAGQENLTFELLNRNVDQPYKFNALWVIDEWSKIGVHVTQRVLQTGPFGEALRSGDFETVVDGDCQNIVNPLLDGTKYLPHTVSPSNYGNYEDPAAIEIYNRMLREADFDKQRQLMRQFEKLVLDTEAHEIFLLWRYRIVPHRSYVKGWKVSPSHYVNQDLATIWLDK
;
A
#
# COMPACT_ATOMS: atom_id res chain seq x y z
N MET A 1 -3.97 -68.46 -49.79
CA MET A 1 -4.19 -67.19 -50.48
C MET A 1 -5.46 -66.54 -49.94
N TYR A 2 -5.38 -65.73 -48.89
CA TYR A 2 -6.47 -64.90 -48.41
C TYR A 2 -5.88 -63.57 -47.91
N ARG A 3 -6.26 -62.47 -48.55
CA ARG A 3 -5.93 -61.09 -48.17
C ARG A 3 -6.98 -60.61 -47.17
N PHE A 4 -6.57 -60.19 -45.98
CA PHE A 4 -7.41 -59.41 -45.05
C PHE A 4 -7.08 -57.92 -45.19
N LEU A 5 -8.05 -57.12 -45.60
CA LEU A 5 -8.04 -55.69 -45.50
C LEU A 5 -8.45 -55.31 -44.07
N ALA A 6 -7.59 -54.60 -43.37
CA ALA A 6 -7.93 -53.94 -42.11
C ALA A 6 -8.31 -52.48 -42.41
N ALA A 7 -9.58 -52.12 -42.20
CA ALA A 7 -10.07 -50.73 -42.24
C ALA A 7 -9.82 -50.06 -40.88
N GLY A 8 -8.90 -49.09 -40.86
CA GLY A 8 -8.66 -48.26 -39.68
C GLY A 8 -9.72 -47.14 -39.61
N VAL A 9 -10.54 -47.16 -38.57
CA VAL A 9 -11.44 -46.04 -38.23
C VAL A 9 -10.65 -45.03 -37.36
N ALA A 10 -10.31 -43.90 -37.95
CA ALA A 10 -9.74 -42.77 -37.21
C ALA A 10 -10.86 -41.96 -36.52
N ILE A 11 -10.99 -42.11 -35.22
CA ILE A 11 -11.88 -41.27 -34.41
C ILE A 11 -11.14 -39.94 -34.18
N LEU A 12 -11.57 -38.89 -34.87
CA LEU A 12 -11.23 -37.51 -34.59
C LEU A 12 -11.96 -37.04 -33.33
N LEU A 13 -11.29 -37.07 -32.19
CA LEU A 13 -11.75 -36.35 -30.99
C LEU A 13 -11.54 -34.86 -31.22
N SER A 14 -12.60 -34.14 -31.59
CA SER A 14 -12.69 -32.70 -31.57
C SER A 14 -12.71 -32.23 -30.09
N LEU A 15 -11.55 -31.83 -29.56
CA LEU A 15 -11.45 -31.02 -28.35
C LEU A 15 -12.09 -29.65 -28.66
N ALA A 16 -13.40 -29.53 -28.41
CA ALA A 16 -14.04 -28.23 -28.28
C ALA A 16 -13.48 -27.58 -27.00
N GLY A 17 -12.48 -26.73 -27.15
CA GLY A 17 -12.07 -25.82 -26.10
C GLY A 17 -13.27 -24.96 -25.74
N LEU A 18 -13.86 -25.19 -24.57
CA LEU A 18 -14.77 -24.25 -23.93
C LEU A 18 -13.98 -22.96 -23.67
N SER A 19 -14.02 -22.05 -24.63
CA SER A 19 -13.67 -20.67 -24.40
C SER A 19 -14.68 -20.16 -23.38
N ALA A 20 -14.26 -19.94 -22.13
CA ALA A 20 -15.10 -19.25 -21.16
C ALA A 20 -15.53 -17.94 -21.80
N ALA A 21 -16.81 -17.81 -22.12
CA ALA A 21 -17.34 -16.55 -22.65
C ALA A 21 -17.05 -15.47 -21.60
N ALA A 22 -16.39 -14.39 -22.03
CA ALA A 22 -16.15 -13.27 -21.15
C ALA A 22 -17.48 -12.78 -20.58
N GLU A 23 -17.60 -12.73 -19.25
CA GLU A 23 -18.81 -12.25 -18.59
C GLU A 23 -19.10 -10.81 -19.06
N THR A 24 -20.33 -10.54 -19.50
CA THR A 24 -20.73 -9.19 -19.91
C THR A 24 -21.11 -8.37 -18.69
N PRO A 25 -20.42 -7.24 -18.42
CA PRO A 25 -20.73 -6.41 -17.26
C PRO A 25 -22.18 -5.92 -17.25
N LYS A 26 -22.85 -6.09 -16.11
CA LYS A 26 -24.20 -5.56 -15.87
C LYS A 26 -24.10 -4.13 -15.33
N ARG A 27 -25.09 -3.31 -15.68
CA ARG A 27 -25.22 -1.94 -15.18
C ARG A 27 -26.23 -1.87 -14.06
N GLY A 28 -25.94 -1.02 -13.07
CA GLY A 28 -26.83 -0.76 -11.95
C GLY A 28 -26.35 -1.33 -10.63
N GLY A 29 -27.15 -1.09 -9.60
CA GLY A 29 -26.89 -1.56 -8.24
C GLY A 29 -25.93 -0.68 -7.46
N ILE A 30 -25.95 -0.86 -6.13
CA ILE A 30 -25.11 -0.17 -5.18
C ILE A 30 -24.17 -1.19 -4.53
N LEU A 31 -22.86 -0.98 -4.63
CA LEU A 31 -21.88 -1.80 -3.94
C LEU A 31 -21.76 -1.33 -2.48
N THR A 32 -22.07 -2.23 -1.54
CA THR A 32 -21.76 -2.01 -0.13
C THR A 32 -20.50 -2.77 0.25
N PHE A 33 -19.51 -2.09 0.84
CA PHE A 33 -18.25 -2.70 1.26
C PHE A 33 -17.81 -2.23 2.64
N MET A 34 -16.93 -3.00 3.28
CA MET A 34 -16.41 -2.70 4.61
C MET A 34 -15.07 -1.97 4.52
N ILE A 35 -14.89 -0.96 5.38
CA ILE A 35 -13.61 -0.28 5.61
C ILE A 35 -13.16 -0.58 7.03
N PRO A 36 -12.00 -1.25 7.23
CA PRO A 36 -11.55 -1.71 8.55
C PRO A 36 -10.93 -0.58 9.38
N ALA A 37 -11.69 0.46 9.63
CA ALA A 37 -11.33 1.65 10.43
C ALA A 37 -12.59 2.24 11.05
N ASP A 38 -12.41 3.17 11.98
CA ASP A 38 -13.48 4.00 12.57
C ASP A 38 -13.86 5.18 11.65
N ALA A 39 -12.87 5.82 11.01
CA ALA A 39 -13.06 6.90 10.05
C ALA A 39 -11.76 7.18 9.26
N PRO A 40 -11.78 7.90 8.13
CA PRO A 40 -10.59 8.49 7.54
C PRO A 40 -10.09 9.65 8.42
N PRO A 41 -8.77 9.79 8.65
CA PRO A 41 -8.21 10.92 9.38
C PRO A 41 -8.44 12.26 8.69
N SER A 42 -8.39 12.26 7.37
CA SER A 42 -8.79 13.36 6.49
C SER A 42 -9.15 12.80 5.10
N PHE A 43 -9.73 13.62 4.23
CA PHE A 43 -10.05 13.25 2.84
C PHE A 43 -8.89 13.53 1.88
N ASP A 44 -7.82 14.22 2.33
CA ASP A 44 -6.69 14.57 1.49
C ASP A 44 -5.73 13.37 1.27
N GLY A 45 -5.76 12.80 0.07
CA GLY A 45 -4.86 11.71 -0.31
C GLY A 45 -3.38 12.07 -0.31
N HIS A 46 -3.02 13.35 -0.50
CA HIS A 46 -1.62 13.79 -0.47
C HIS A 46 -1.04 13.79 0.95
N ARG A 47 -1.91 14.09 1.93
CA ARG A 47 -1.58 14.12 3.36
C ARG A 47 -1.56 12.74 3.99
N GLU A 48 -2.47 11.84 3.57
CA GLU A 48 -2.72 10.58 4.26
C GLU A 48 -2.11 9.37 3.55
N GLY A 49 -1.58 8.40 4.31
CA GLY A 49 -1.04 7.14 3.82
C GLY A 49 -1.84 5.92 4.27
N THR A 50 -3.11 6.10 4.65
CA THR A 50 -3.91 5.04 5.26
C THR A 50 -5.02 4.53 4.34
N PHE A 51 -5.26 3.21 4.38
CA PHE A 51 -6.41 2.58 3.73
C PHE A 51 -7.76 3.18 4.15
N ALA A 52 -7.86 3.74 5.36
CA ALA A 52 -9.08 4.41 5.83
C ALA A 52 -9.45 5.60 4.92
N THR A 53 -8.46 6.33 4.41
CA THR A 53 -8.67 7.42 3.45
C THR A 53 -8.93 6.88 2.05
N ILE A 54 -8.04 6.06 1.48
CA ILE A 54 -8.15 5.71 0.06
C ILE A 54 -9.40 4.87 -0.25
N HIS A 55 -9.76 3.91 0.60
CA HIS A 55 -10.98 3.12 0.40
C HIS A 55 -12.25 3.97 0.55
N ALA A 56 -12.17 5.10 1.26
CA ALA A 56 -13.29 6.01 1.42
C ALA A 56 -13.43 6.97 0.24
N VAL A 57 -12.32 7.57 -0.26
CA VAL A 57 -12.39 8.73 -1.14
C VAL A 57 -11.88 8.52 -2.57
N ALA A 58 -11.12 7.45 -2.85
CA ALA A 58 -10.62 7.21 -4.21
C ALA A 58 -11.72 7.19 -5.30
N PRO A 59 -12.96 6.73 -5.03
CA PRO A 59 -14.02 6.73 -6.04
C PRO A 59 -14.42 8.14 -6.54
N PHE A 60 -14.07 9.19 -5.80
CA PHE A 60 -14.41 10.58 -6.16
C PHE A 60 -13.34 11.26 -7.02
N TYR A 61 -12.13 10.69 -7.09
CA TYR A 61 -10.97 11.36 -7.70
C TYR A 61 -10.45 10.63 -8.93
N SER A 62 -9.76 11.37 -9.77
CA SER A 62 -8.95 10.87 -10.87
C SER A 62 -7.47 11.07 -10.56
N VAL A 63 -6.62 10.29 -11.22
CA VAL A 63 -5.16 10.39 -11.18
C VAL A 63 -4.60 10.62 -12.59
N LEU A 64 -3.31 10.93 -12.74
CA LEU A 64 -2.71 11.12 -14.06
C LEU A 64 -2.62 9.80 -14.84
N ILE A 65 -1.99 8.81 -14.23
CA ILE A 65 -1.90 7.41 -14.72
C ILE A 65 -2.18 6.48 -13.56
N ARG A 66 -2.52 5.24 -13.86
CA ARG A 66 -2.80 4.20 -12.84
C ARG A 66 -2.28 2.83 -13.27
N ALA A 67 -2.18 1.90 -12.32
CA ALA A 67 -1.96 0.50 -12.63
C ALA A 67 -3.10 -0.03 -13.53
N ASN A 68 -2.76 -0.91 -14.49
CA ASN A 68 -3.75 -1.50 -15.38
C ASN A 68 -4.76 -2.34 -14.57
N PRO A 69 -6.07 -2.01 -14.54
CA PRO A 69 -7.06 -2.75 -13.77
C PRO A 69 -7.25 -4.19 -14.26
N GLU A 70 -6.90 -4.50 -15.51
CA GLU A 70 -6.94 -5.86 -16.03
C GLU A 70 -5.76 -6.72 -15.56
N ASN A 71 -4.63 -6.09 -15.20
CA ASN A 71 -3.44 -6.76 -14.64
C ASN A 71 -2.84 -5.94 -13.47
N PRO A 72 -3.56 -5.81 -12.34
CA PRO A 72 -3.18 -4.90 -11.26
C PRO A 72 -1.97 -5.38 -10.44
N ALA A 73 -1.45 -6.56 -10.71
CA ALA A 73 -0.23 -7.09 -10.11
C ALA A 73 1.03 -6.77 -10.95
N SER A 74 0.87 -6.26 -12.17
CA SER A 74 2.00 -5.92 -13.04
C SER A 74 2.81 -4.76 -12.46
N THR A 75 4.14 -4.86 -12.56
CA THR A 75 5.09 -3.81 -12.20
C THR A 75 5.41 -2.85 -13.36
N THR A 76 4.88 -3.14 -14.55
CA THR A 76 5.22 -2.43 -15.81
C THR A 76 4.02 -1.98 -16.62
N GLU A 77 2.83 -2.49 -16.34
CA GLU A 77 1.61 -2.15 -17.08
C GLU A 77 0.85 -1.02 -16.41
N PHE A 78 0.99 0.18 -16.96
CA PHE A 78 0.29 1.37 -16.52
C PHE A 78 -0.58 1.91 -17.65
N VAL A 79 -1.71 2.53 -17.28
CA VAL A 79 -2.65 3.12 -18.22
C VAL A 79 -2.95 4.57 -17.87
N CYS A 80 -3.25 5.37 -18.89
CA CYS A 80 -3.72 6.74 -18.68
C CYS A 80 -5.06 6.76 -17.97
N ASP A 81 -5.17 7.66 -17.01
CA ASP A 81 -6.46 8.06 -16.45
C ASP A 81 -6.86 9.43 -17.04
N VAL A 82 -6.38 10.56 -16.52
CA VAL A 82 -6.67 11.86 -17.15
C VAL A 82 -5.73 12.21 -18.31
N CYS A 83 -4.62 11.50 -18.52
CA CYS A 83 -3.81 11.68 -19.72
C CYS A 83 -4.44 10.97 -20.93
N THR A 84 -4.03 11.34 -22.14
CA THR A 84 -4.47 10.64 -23.36
C THR A 84 -3.49 9.53 -23.77
N ARG A 85 -2.21 9.67 -23.39
CA ARG A 85 -1.14 8.67 -23.61
C ARG A 85 0.00 8.89 -22.62
N ILE A 86 0.72 7.83 -22.30
CA ILE A 86 2.02 7.90 -21.62
C ILE A 86 3.03 8.31 -22.69
N PRO A 87 3.74 9.45 -22.54
CA PRO A 87 4.68 9.94 -23.55
C PRO A 87 6.01 9.20 -23.51
N GLU A 88 6.74 9.24 -24.62
CA GLU A 88 8.16 8.96 -24.61
C GLU A 88 8.94 10.13 -24.01
N PRO A 89 9.97 9.87 -23.20
CA PRO A 89 10.75 10.94 -22.60
C PRO A 89 11.65 11.64 -23.61
N THR A 90 11.93 12.90 -23.34
CA THR A 90 12.95 13.70 -24.03
C THR A 90 14.08 14.08 -23.06
N ASP A 91 15.06 14.84 -23.51
CA ASP A 91 16.20 15.31 -22.69
C ASP A 91 16.90 14.16 -21.94
N GLY A 92 17.23 13.08 -22.66
CA GLY A 92 17.92 11.92 -22.08
C GLY A 92 17.13 11.24 -20.97
N GLY A 93 15.81 11.19 -21.07
CA GLY A 93 14.94 10.55 -20.07
C GLY A 93 14.48 11.46 -18.94
N ARG A 94 14.80 12.77 -18.98
CA ARG A 94 14.51 13.70 -17.89
C ARG A 94 13.28 14.58 -18.11
N SER A 95 12.68 14.58 -19.28
CA SER A 95 11.49 15.41 -19.58
C SER A 95 10.35 14.56 -20.11
N TRP A 96 9.18 14.64 -19.44
CA TRP A 96 7.99 13.86 -19.75
C TRP A 96 6.78 14.78 -19.89
N ALA A 97 6.26 14.93 -21.12
CA ALA A 97 5.14 15.81 -21.43
C ALA A 97 3.86 15.02 -21.66
N PHE A 98 2.97 14.99 -20.67
CA PHE A 98 1.70 14.27 -20.71
C PHE A 98 0.60 15.14 -21.31
N PRO A 99 -0.02 14.74 -22.42
CA PRO A 99 -1.24 15.40 -22.91
C PRO A 99 -2.45 15.02 -22.06
N ILE A 100 -3.25 16.00 -21.69
CA ILE A 100 -4.43 15.86 -20.82
C ILE A 100 -5.70 15.81 -21.69
N ARG A 101 -6.70 14.99 -21.28
CA ARG A 101 -8.00 14.86 -21.94
C ARG A 101 -8.78 16.16 -21.84
N ASP A 102 -9.42 16.57 -22.94
CA ASP A 102 -10.26 17.78 -22.98
C ASP A 102 -11.65 17.57 -22.32
N GLU A 103 -12.14 16.32 -22.23
CA GLU A 103 -13.48 15.98 -21.78
C GLU A 103 -13.63 15.81 -20.27
N VAL A 104 -12.54 15.87 -19.48
CA VAL A 104 -12.58 15.66 -18.03
C VAL A 104 -13.17 16.87 -17.32
N LYS A 105 -14.14 16.63 -16.44
CA LYS A 105 -14.80 17.67 -15.65
C LYS A 105 -14.79 17.34 -14.16
N PHE A 106 -14.64 18.35 -13.33
CA PHE A 106 -14.94 18.26 -11.91
C PHE A 106 -16.45 18.17 -11.66
N GLU A 107 -16.85 17.78 -10.44
CA GLU A 107 -18.26 17.64 -10.04
C GLU A 107 -19.09 18.91 -10.22
N ASP A 108 -18.47 20.09 -10.18
CA ASP A 108 -19.12 21.38 -10.41
C ASP A 108 -19.27 21.76 -11.89
N GLY A 109 -18.86 20.85 -12.80
CA GLY A 109 -18.94 21.01 -14.24
C GLY A 109 -17.78 21.78 -14.88
N SER A 110 -16.84 22.33 -14.09
CA SER A 110 -15.65 23.00 -14.62
C SER A 110 -14.66 21.98 -15.23
N ALA A 111 -13.94 22.37 -16.28
CA ALA A 111 -12.95 21.52 -16.93
C ALA A 111 -11.76 21.27 -16.00
N LEU A 112 -11.26 20.01 -15.99
CA LEU A 112 -9.94 19.67 -15.45
C LEU A 112 -8.89 19.94 -16.53
N THR A 113 -7.81 20.60 -16.16
CA THR A 113 -6.76 21.03 -17.09
C THR A 113 -5.38 20.63 -16.61
N ALA A 114 -4.36 20.80 -17.47
CA ALA A 114 -2.97 20.58 -17.09
C ALA A 114 -2.51 21.48 -15.92
N PHE A 115 -3.15 22.63 -15.71
CA PHE A 115 -2.87 23.50 -14.55
C PHE A 115 -3.30 22.85 -13.23
N ASP A 116 -4.42 22.11 -13.23
CA ASP A 116 -4.88 21.36 -12.05
C ASP A 116 -3.94 20.20 -11.74
N VAL A 117 -3.50 19.48 -12.79
CA VAL A 117 -2.51 18.41 -12.66
C VAL A 117 -1.19 18.93 -12.09
N ALA A 118 -0.65 20.03 -12.66
CA ALA A 118 0.59 20.63 -12.17
C ALA A 118 0.46 21.13 -10.72
N ALA A 119 -0.65 21.77 -10.36
CA ALA A 119 -0.88 22.25 -8.99
C ALA A 119 -0.94 21.09 -7.98
N SER A 120 -1.64 19.99 -8.34
CA SER A 120 -1.75 18.80 -7.50
C SER A 120 -0.39 18.14 -7.27
N TRP A 121 0.38 17.96 -8.34
CA TRP A 121 1.72 17.37 -8.25
C TRP A 121 2.72 18.26 -7.51
N ASN A 122 2.67 19.58 -7.69
CA ASN A 122 3.51 20.51 -6.93
C ASN A 122 3.17 20.46 -5.44
N LYS A 123 1.88 20.34 -5.04
CA LYS A 123 1.49 20.10 -3.64
C LYS A 123 2.09 18.81 -3.07
N ILE A 124 2.34 17.78 -3.90
CA ILE A 124 2.97 16.53 -3.46
C ILE A 124 4.49 16.68 -3.35
N VAL A 125 5.15 17.22 -4.37
CA VAL A 125 6.64 17.21 -4.48
C VAL A 125 7.30 18.37 -3.77
N ASP A 126 6.63 19.53 -3.74
CA ASP A 126 7.10 20.77 -3.11
C ASP A 126 5.93 21.45 -2.38
N PRO A 127 5.43 20.84 -1.29
CA PRO A 127 4.27 21.35 -0.56
C PRO A 127 4.54 22.73 0.03
N PRO A 128 3.53 23.64 0.04
CA PRO A 128 3.63 24.91 0.74
C PRO A 128 3.94 24.73 2.23
N GLU A 129 4.46 25.75 2.88
CA GLU A 129 4.73 25.74 4.32
C GLU A 129 3.48 25.33 5.12
N GLY A 130 3.63 24.40 6.05
CA GLY A 130 2.55 23.87 6.87
C GLY A 130 1.72 22.77 6.20
N VAL A 131 1.87 22.53 4.89
CA VAL A 131 1.17 21.46 4.17
C VAL A 131 1.96 20.15 4.24
N ILE A 132 1.29 19.09 4.67
CA ILE A 132 1.90 17.77 4.79
C ILE A 132 1.79 17.01 3.46
N SER A 133 2.92 16.48 2.97
CA SER A 133 2.98 15.50 1.90
C SER A 133 3.79 14.30 2.35
N VAL A 134 3.11 13.24 2.77
CA VAL A 134 3.77 12.03 3.31
C VAL A 134 4.54 11.25 2.25
N ARG A 135 4.29 11.51 0.95
CA ARG A 135 4.88 10.77 -0.17
C ARG A 135 5.96 11.51 -0.93
N ARG A 136 6.32 12.72 -0.56
CA ARG A 136 7.33 13.49 -1.32
C ARG A 136 8.64 12.72 -1.55
N GLY A 137 8.97 11.81 -0.64
CA GLY A 137 10.15 10.95 -0.75
C GLY A 137 10.13 10.04 -1.98
N TYR A 138 8.95 9.54 -2.39
CA TYR A 138 8.78 8.72 -3.61
C TYR A 138 9.14 9.48 -4.89
N TYR A 139 9.04 10.81 -4.85
CA TYR A 139 9.20 11.71 -6.00
C TYR A 139 10.48 12.53 -5.95
N SER A 140 11.46 12.10 -5.17
CA SER A 140 12.75 12.79 -5.01
C SER A 140 13.49 13.03 -6.34
N MET A 141 13.21 12.21 -7.38
CA MET A 141 13.72 12.37 -8.73
C MET A 141 13.11 13.56 -9.47
N ILE A 142 11.92 14.06 -9.08
CA ILE A 142 11.26 15.19 -9.76
C ILE A 142 11.95 16.50 -9.34
N ASP A 143 12.29 17.33 -10.33
CA ASP A 143 12.78 18.68 -10.12
C ASP A 143 11.61 19.66 -10.03
N ARG A 144 10.71 19.65 -11.01
CA ARG A 144 9.51 20.49 -11.05
C ARG A 144 8.43 19.91 -11.95
N VAL A 145 7.21 20.37 -11.74
CA VAL A 145 6.04 20.05 -12.58
C VAL A 145 5.44 21.36 -13.10
N GLU A 146 5.31 21.48 -14.39
CA GLU A 146 4.88 22.72 -15.05
C GLU A 146 3.81 22.47 -16.12
N ALA A 147 2.92 23.44 -16.31
CA ALA A 147 1.96 23.46 -17.41
C ALA A 147 2.09 24.80 -18.15
N ALA A 148 2.48 24.76 -19.41
CA ALA A 148 2.57 25.95 -20.26
C ALA A 148 1.18 26.35 -20.82
N ASP A 149 0.28 25.40 -20.93
CA ASP A 149 -1.10 25.57 -21.41
C ASP A 149 -2.05 24.62 -20.68
N ALA A 150 -3.33 24.67 -21.03
CA ALA A 150 -4.37 23.85 -20.40
C ALA A 150 -4.30 22.36 -20.77
N LYS A 151 -3.49 21.96 -21.76
CA LYS A 151 -3.52 20.62 -22.37
C LYS A 151 -2.33 19.75 -22.07
N THR A 152 -1.20 20.33 -21.63
CA THR A 152 0.06 19.59 -21.47
C THR A 152 0.69 19.89 -20.13
N VAL A 153 0.88 18.85 -19.31
CA VAL A 153 1.68 18.90 -18.09
C VAL A 153 3.05 18.27 -18.34
N THR A 154 4.12 18.96 -17.92
CA THR A 154 5.49 18.50 -18.12
C THR A 154 6.17 18.25 -16.78
N PHE A 155 6.68 17.04 -16.59
CA PHE A 155 7.54 16.67 -15.47
C PHE A 155 9.00 16.80 -15.89
N ARG A 156 9.77 17.55 -15.10
CA ARG A 156 11.22 17.66 -15.22
C ARG A 156 11.89 16.87 -14.12
N LEU A 157 12.77 15.95 -14.50
CA LEU A 157 13.50 15.10 -13.57
C LEU A 157 14.92 15.60 -13.38
N LYS A 158 15.44 15.48 -12.17
CA LYS A 158 16.86 15.72 -11.82
C LYS A 158 17.79 14.71 -12.52
N TYR A 159 17.28 13.48 -12.73
CA TYR A 159 17.99 12.38 -13.41
C TYR A 159 16.97 11.40 -14.03
N ALA A 160 17.39 10.67 -15.05
CA ALA A 160 16.57 9.59 -15.62
C ALA A 160 16.52 8.38 -14.68
N THR A 161 15.34 7.78 -14.56
CA THR A 161 15.13 6.59 -13.73
C THR A 161 13.95 5.77 -14.24
N ALA A 162 14.05 4.44 -14.17
CA ALA A 162 12.96 3.52 -14.48
C ALA A 162 11.82 3.56 -13.43
N ALA A 163 12.07 4.11 -12.24
CA ALA A 163 11.08 4.23 -11.18
C ALA A 163 10.04 5.35 -11.44
N PHE A 164 10.25 6.24 -12.42
CA PHE A 164 9.40 7.43 -12.59
C PHE A 164 7.96 7.08 -12.98
N ILE A 165 7.74 6.30 -14.04
CA ILE A 165 6.39 5.93 -14.47
C ILE A 165 5.65 5.11 -13.41
N PRO A 166 6.25 4.06 -12.79
CA PRO A 166 5.63 3.40 -11.64
C PRO A 166 5.25 4.37 -10.51
N ALA A 167 6.14 5.31 -10.16
CA ALA A 167 5.88 6.27 -9.09
C ALA A 167 4.67 7.18 -9.40
N LEU A 168 4.48 7.57 -10.68
CA LEU A 168 3.32 8.38 -11.08
C LEU A 168 1.99 7.64 -10.97
N ALA A 169 1.99 6.30 -10.99
CA ALA A 169 0.77 5.48 -10.83
C ALA A 169 0.31 5.35 -9.37
N ASP A 170 0.78 6.23 -8.50
CA ASP A 170 0.36 6.28 -7.09
C ASP A 170 -1.16 6.56 -7.00
N PRO A 171 -1.95 5.63 -6.41
CA PRO A 171 -3.39 5.77 -6.32
C PRO A 171 -3.86 6.91 -5.40
N TYR A 172 -2.97 7.51 -4.63
CA TYR A 172 -3.27 8.70 -3.81
C TYR A 172 -2.92 10.03 -4.51
N ALA A 173 -2.27 10.01 -5.66
CA ALA A 173 -1.91 11.21 -6.39
C ALA A 173 -3.13 11.84 -7.09
N PHE A 174 -4.16 12.10 -6.30
CA PHE A 174 -5.42 12.69 -6.75
C PHE A 174 -5.20 14.04 -7.44
N ILE A 175 -5.92 14.26 -8.54
CA ILE A 175 -5.91 15.56 -9.19
C ILE A 175 -6.96 16.44 -8.52
N TYR A 176 -6.49 17.48 -7.87
CA TYR A 176 -7.31 18.48 -7.18
C TYR A 176 -7.54 19.71 -8.04
N LYS A 177 -8.66 20.36 -7.84
CA LYS A 177 -8.98 21.61 -8.52
C LYS A 177 -8.06 22.74 -8.02
N LYS A 178 -7.21 23.26 -8.93
CA LYS A 178 -6.23 24.31 -8.61
C LYS A 178 -6.84 25.52 -7.93
N GLN A 179 -8.02 25.97 -8.40
CA GLN A 179 -8.71 27.12 -7.81
C GLN A 179 -9.02 26.95 -6.32
N LEU A 180 -9.31 25.72 -5.87
CA LEU A 180 -9.56 25.41 -4.46
C LEU A 180 -8.25 25.34 -3.68
N LEU A 181 -7.21 24.76 -4.26
CA LEU A 181 -5.85 24.73 -3.65
C LEU A 181 -5.27 26.14 -3.48
N ASP A 182 -5.45 27.01 -4.48
CA ASP A 182 -4.99 28.42 -4.41
C ASP A 182 -5.71 29.21 -3.32
N LYS A 183 -6.98 28.89 -3.06
CA LYS A 183 -7.80 29.53 -2.03
C LYS A 183 -7.43 29.04 -0.63
N ASP A 184 -7.24 27.72 -0.48
CA ASP A 184 -6.90 27.06 0.78
C ASP A 184 -6.21 25.72 0.47
N PRO A 185 -4.89 25.57 0.73
CA PRO A 185 -4.17 24.34 0.46
C PRO A 185 -4.61 23.16 1.35
N HIS A 186 -5.36 23.43 2.44
CA HIS A 186 -5.94 22.43 3.34
C HIS A 186 -7.40 22.06 3.00
N TRP A 187 -8.00 22.69 1.99
CA TRP A 187 -9.42 22.53 1.67
C TRP A 187 -9.85 21.05 1.54
N PHE A 188 -9.02 20.23 0.88
CA PHE A 188 -9.30 18.81 0.64
C PHE A 188 -9.16 17.93 1.89
N GLU A 189 -8.64 18.43 3.00
CA GLU A 189 -8.61 17.69 4.26
C GLU A 189 -10.01 17.40 4.80
N HIS A 190 -10.97 18.29 4.51
CA HIS A 190 -12.34 18.26 5.04
C HIS A 190 -13.43 18.23 3.97
N ASN A 191 -13.08 18.39 2.70
CA ASN A 191 -14.02 18.50 1.60
C ASN A 191 -13.65 17.55 0.46
N ILE A 192 -14.66 17.15 -0.31
CA ILE A 192 -14.52 16.32 -1.49
C ILE A 192 -15.00 17.09 -2.72
N MET A 193 -14.15 17.16 -3.74
CA MET A 193 -14.45 17.72 -5.05
C MET A 193 -13.52 17.08 -6.05
N GLY A 194 -13.99 16.13 -6.82
CA GLY A 194 -13.17 15.37 -7.75
C GLY A 194 -13.74 15.30 -9.16
N SER A 195 -13.10 14.46 -9.98
CA SER A 195 -13.47 14.16 -11.36
C SER A 195 -13.64 12.66 -11.60
N GLY A 196 -13.72 11.90 -10.52
CA GLY A 196 -13.78 10.44 -10.52
C GLY A 196 -15.11 9.85 -11.02
N PRO A 197 -15.21 8.50 -11.01
CA PRO A 197 -16.39 7.78 -11.48
C PRO A 197 -17.64 7.99 -10.62
N PHE A 198 -17.48 8.45 -9.39
CA PHE A 198 -18.60 8.73 -8.50
C PHE A 198 -18.52 10.17 -7.99
N ARG A 199 -19.70 10.75 -7.70
CA ARG A 199 -19.86 12.04 -7.01
C ARG A 199 -20.16 11.80 -5.55
N PHE A 200 -19.61 12.66 -4.69
CA PHE A 200 -19.87 12.60 -3.25
C PHE A 200 -21.36 12.78 -2.95
N LYS A 201 -21.89 11.93 -2.07
CA LYS A 201 -23.29 12.01 -1.61
C LYS A 201 -23.37 12.35 -0.14
N GLU A 202 -22.72 11.56 0.72
CA GLU A 202 -22.86 11.70 2.17
C GLU A 202 -21.67 11.09 2.89
N PHE A 203 -21.29 11.67 4.02
CA PHE A 203 -20.37 11.11 5.01
C PHE A 203 -20.98 11.22 6.40
N GLN A 204 -21.05 10.09 7.10
CA GLN A 204 -21.47 9.97 8.49
C GLN A 204 -20.29 9.46 9.29
N MET A 205 -19.68 10.32 10.13
CA MET A 205 -18.51 10.02 10.93
C MET A 205 -18.70 8.74 11.73
N GLY A 206 -17.73 7.81 11.62
CA GLY A 206 -17.77 6.52 12.32
C GLY A 206 -18.81 5.52 11.78
N GLN A 207 -19.55 5.84 10.73
CA GLN A 207 -20.60 4.98 10.18
C GLN A 207 -20.36 4.65 8.71
N SER A 208 -20.43 5.62 7.82
CA SER A 208 -20.35 5.37 6.38
C SER A 208 -19.94 6.58 5.54
N ILE A 209 -19.51 6.28 4.32
CA ILE A 209 -19.35 7.22 3.23
C ILE A 209 -20.04 6.66 2.00
N SER A 210 -20.69 7.51 1.21
CA SER A 210 -21.41 7.07 0.01
C SER A 210 -21.22 8.01 -1.17
N GLY A 211 -21.29 7.42 -2.37
CA GLY A 211 -21.26 8.13 -3.64
C GLY A 211 -22.30 7.62 -4.61
N VAL A 212 -22.68 8.48 -5.55
CA VAL A 212 -23.55 8.17 -6.68
C VAL A 212 -22.79 8.24 -7.98
N ARG A 213 -23.23 7.48 -8.99
CA ARG A 213 -22.60 7.50 -10.32
C ARG A 213 -22.41 8.93 -10.82
N ASN A 214 -21.21 9.23 -11.32
CA ASN A 214 -20.94 10.44 -12.06
C ASN A 214 -21.41 10.30 -13.52
N PRO A 215 -22.48 10.98 -13.97
CA PRO A 215 -22.97 10.85 -15.33
C PRO A 215 -22.03 11.45 -16.37
N ASP A 216 -21.14 12.36 -15.96
CA ASP A 216 -20.16 13.03 -16.81
C ASP A 216 -18.77 12.38 -16.77
N TYR A 217 -18.67 11.15 -16.26
CA TYR A 217 -17.37 10.46 -16.20
C TYR A 217 -16.82 10.20 -17.61
N TYR A 218 -15.59 10.61 -17.83
CA TYR A 218 -14.97 10.66 -19.17
C TYR A 218 -14.61 9.27 -19.74
N HIS A 219 -14.46 8.24 -18.92
CA HIS A 219 -14.31 6.87 -19.41
C HIS A 219 -15.69 6.32 -19.81
N LYS A 220 -15.95 6.32 -21.13
CA LYS A 220 -17.25 5.91 -21.69
C LYS A 220 -17.64 4.50 -21.26
N GLY A 221 -18.88 4.39 -20.81
CA GLY A 221 -19.40 3.11 -20.35
C GLY A 221 -19.14 2.80 -18.87
N LEU A 222 -18.36 3.60 -18.17
CA LEU A 222 -18.06 3.47 -16.74
C LEU A 222 -18.68 4.63 -15.94
N PRO A 223 -18.85 4.46 -14.62
CA PRO A 223 -18.81 3.20 -13.89
C PRO A 223 -20.04 2.33 -14.20
N TYR A 224 -19.95 1.03 -13.91
CA TYR A 224 -21.10 0.12 -14.08
C TYR A 224 -22.14 0.32 -12.97
N LEU A 225 -21.70 0.56 -11.73
CA LEU A 225 -22.57 0.74 -10.55
C LEU A 225 -23.37 2.04 -10.61
N ASP A 226 -24.53 2.09 -9.95
CA ASP A 226 -25.28 3.33 -9.69
C ASP A 226 -24.67 4.13 -8.53
N GLY A 227 -23.95 3.47 -7.63
CA GLY A 227 -23.32 4.07 -6.49
C GLY A 227 -22.62 3.06 -5.59
N PHE A 228 -22.11 3.56 -4.48
CA PHE A 228 -21.50 2.73 -3.46
C PHE A 228 -21.81 3.24 -2.05
N THR A 229 -21.60 2.35 -1.04
CA THR A 229 -21.60 2.67 0.38
C THR A 229 -20.44 1.94 1.05
N GLY A 230 -19.44 2.68 1.54
CA GLY A 230 -18.37 2.16 2.39
C GLY A 230 -18.79 2.28 3.87
N ILE A 231 -18.82 1.16 4.59
CA ILE A 231 -19.20 1.09 6.02
C ILE A 231 -17.93 0.96 6.85
N PHE A 232 -17.75 1.83 7.84
CA PHE A 232 -16.62 1.79 8.75
C PHE A 232 -16.87 0.78 9.87
N ALA A 233 -15.89 -0.10 10.12
CA ALA A 233 -15.90 -1.01 11.27
C ALA A 233 -14.47 -1.47 11.61
N ASP A 234 -13.96 -1.07 12.77
CA ASP A 234 -12.63 -1.43 13.27
C ASP A 234 -12.53 -2.90 13.70
N LYS A 235 -13.65 -3.51 14.17
CA LYS A 235 -13.68 -4.89 14.64
C LYS A 235 -13.88 -5.91 13.53
N GLN A 236 -12.98 -6.89 13.42
CA GLN A 236 -13.04 -7.93 12.40
C GLN A 236 -14.35 -8.72 12.45
N ALA A 237 -14.85 -9.10 13.64
CA ALA A 237 -16.09 -9.85 13.77
C ALA A 237 -17.30 -9.13 13.16
N VAL A 238 -17.37 -7.80 13.25
CA VAL A 238 -18.44 -6.99 12.64
C VAL A 238 -18.37 -7.08 11.11
N ARG A 239 -17.18 -6.97 10.54
CA ARG A 239 -16.97 -7.04 9.08
C ARG A 239 -17.29 -8.44 8.53
N VAL A 240 -16.83 -9.49 9.21
CA VAL A 240 -17.14 -10.89 8.87
C VAL A 240 -18.65 -11.14 8.92
N SER A 241 -19.33 -10.69 9.99
CA SER A 241 -20.79 -10.79 10.10
C SER A 241 -21.51 -10.04 8.98
N ALA A 242 -21.03 -8.87 8.58
CA ALA A 242 -21.63 -8.09 7.50
C ALA A 242 -21.53 -8.81 6.14
N ILE A 243 -20.40 -9.44 5.83
CA ILE A 243 -20.21 -10.23 4.61
C ILE A 243 -21.08 -11.48 4.65
N ARG A 244 -21.10 -12.19 5.78
CA ARG A 244 -21.90 -13.42 5.94
C ARG A 244 -23.41 -13.19 5.81
N SER A 245 -23.91 -12.06 6.28
CA SER A 245 -25.33 -11.68 6.21
C SER A 245 -25.73 -10.90 4.95
N ASP A 246 -24.85 -10.75 3.95
CA ASP A 246 -25.03 -9.94 2.73
C ASP A 246 -25.32 -8.44 2.98
N ARG A 247 -24.96 -7.92 4.17
CA ARG A 247 -25.02 -6.48 4.46
C ARG A 247 -23.88 -5.70 3.81
N ALA A 248 -22.77 -6.40 3.51
CA ALA A 248 -21.68 -5.91 2.70
C ALA A 248 -21.16 -7.04 1.79
N ALA A 249 -20.69 -6.66 0.61
CA ALA A 249 -20.27 -7.61 -0.40
C ALA A 249 -18.79 -7.99 -0.30
N ILE A 250 -17.94 -7.09 0.18
CA ILE A 250 -16.48 -7.22 0.16
C ILE A 250 -15.83 -6.33 1.23
N GLU A 251 -14.63 -6.72 1.69
CA GLU A 251 -13.64 -5.88 2.33
C GLU A 251 -12.36 -5.94 1.49
N PHE A 252 -11.92 -4.81 0.96
CA PHE A 252 -10.83 -4.78 -0.01
C PHE A 252 -9.42 -5.02 0.57
N ARG A 253 -9.22 -5.01 1.88
CA ARG A 253 -7.91 -5.29 2.48
C ARG A 253 -7.61 -6.78 2.53
N GLY A 254 -8.39 -7.53 3.29
CA GLY A 254 -8.24 -8.97 3.44
C GLY A 254 -8.39 -9.46 4.88
N PHE A 255 -8.52 -10.76 5.00
CA PHE A 255 -8.74 -11.49 6.25
C PHE A 255 -7.68 -12.57 6.47
N PRO A 256 -7.48 -13.05 7.72
CA PRO A 256 -6.63 -14.20 7.99
C PRO A 256 -7.25 -15.52 7.46
N PRO A 257 -6.45 -16.59 7.29
CA PRO A 257 -6.92 -17.86 6.75
C PRO A 257 -8.14 -18.44 7.47
N ALA A 258 -8.16 -18.39 8.81
CA ALA A 258 -9.28 -18.89 9.59
C ALA A 258 -10.62 -18.21 9.24
N THR A 259 -10.60 -16.91 8.96
CA THR A 259 -11.80 -16.17 8.55
C THR A 259 -12.24 -16.55 7.13
N ARG A 260 -11.29 -16.74 6.20
CA ARG A 260 -11.60 -17.30 4.89
C ARG A 260 -12.30 -18.64 5.01
N ASP A 261 -11.75 -19.56 5.80
CA ASP A 261 -12.28 -20.91 5.96
C ASP A 261 -13.69 -20.89 6.58
N GLU A 262 -13.93 -20.01 7.57
CA GLU A 262 -15.24 -19.78 8.17
C GLU A 262 -16.26 -19.30 7.13
N LEU A 263 -15.91 -18.31 6.30
CA LEU A 263 -16.81 -17.75 5.30
C LEU A 263 -17.09 -18.75 4.17
N VAL A 264 -16.08 -19.49 3.72
CA VAL A 264 -16.24 -20.54 2.70
C VAL A 264 -17.13 -21.66 3.22
N ALA A 265 -16.94 -22.12 4.46
CA ALA A 265 -17.79 -23.14 5.06
C ALA A 265 -19.25 -22.68 5.24
N ALA A 266 -19.46 -21.40 5.56
CA ALA A 266 -20.79 -20.84 5.80
C ALA A 266 -21.58 -20.52 4.51
N LEU A 267 -20.91 -20.10 3.44
CA LEU A 267 -21.53 -19.52 2.24
C LEU A 267 -21.37 -20.37 0.98
N GLY A 268 -20.44 -21.34 0.97
CA GLY A 268 -20.23 -22.22 -0.18
C GLY A 268 -20.04 -21.45 -1.49
N PRO A 269 -20.91 -21.68 -2.51
CA PRO A 269 -20.77 -21.03 -3.82
C PRO A 269 -21.12 -19.53 -3.82
N GLU A 270 -21.70 -18.98 -2.74
CA GLU A 270 -22.03 -17.57 -2.64
C GLU A 270 -20.81 -16.69 -2.32
N ILE A 271 -19.67 -17.31 -1.99
CA ILE A 271 -18.40 -16.62 -1.69
C ILE A 271 -17.32 -17.01 -2.70
N THR A 272 -16.61 -16.03 -3.21
CA THR A 272 -15.40 -16.18 -4.02
C THR A 272 -14.22 -15.72 -3.18
N VAL A 273 -13.09 -16.42 -3.27
CA VAL A 273 -11.85 -16.04 -2.58
C VAL A 273 -10.78 -15.70 -3.62
N GLN A 274 -10.18 -14.52 -3.51
CA GLN A 274 -9.00 -14.14 -4.26
C GLN A 274 -7.83 -13.95 -3.30
N GLU A 275 -6.65 -14.42 -3.70
CA GLU A 275 -5.46 -14.38 -2.86
C GLU A 275 -4.25 -13.84 -3.63
N SER A 276 -3.36 -13.13 -2.95
CA SER A 276 -2.08 -12.67 -3.49
C SER A 276 -1.08 -12.48 -2.35
N ASP A 277 0.20 -12.40 -2.69
CA ASP A 277 1.15 -11.75 -1.80
C ASP A 277 0.67 -10.31 -1.54
N TRP A 278 1.09 -9.74 -0.39
CA TRP A 278 0.69 -8.40 -0.02
C TRP A 278 1.91 -7.52 0.14
N ASN A 279 2.01 -6.49 -0.68
CA ASN A 279 3.09 -5.50 -0.62
C ASN A 279 2.97 -4.59 0.61
N CYS A 280 2.89 -5.24 1.77
CA CYS A 280 2.80 -4.61 3.08
C CYS A 280 3.74 -5.31 4.07
N GLY A 281 4.77 -4.60 4.49
CA GLY A 281 5.63 -4.96 5.59
C GLY A 281 5.07 -4.55 6.95
N ASN A 282 5.63 -5.10 8.00
CA ASN A 282 5.27 -4.78 9.38
C ASN A 282 6.51 -4.43 10.19
N PRO A 283 6.98 -3.19 10.17
CA PRO A 283 8.01 -2.73 11.10
C PRO A 283 7.40 -2.41 12.47
N ILE A 284 8.23 -2.57 13.50
CA ILE A 284 8.13 -1.79 14.72
C ILE A 284 9.14 -0.67 14.60
N THR A 285 8.68 0.56 14.70
CA THR A 285 9.49 1.76 14.51
C THR A 285 9.86 2.35 15.87
N PRO A 286 11.14 2.28 16.29
CA PRO A 286 11.64 3.00 17.45
C PRO A 286 11.75 4.50 17.14
N ASN A 287 11.39 5.36 18.08
CA ASN A 287 11.60 6.80 17.95
C ASN A 287 13.01 7.17 18.39
N HIS A 288 13.91 7.45 17.44
CA HIS A 288 15.32 7.74 17.71
C HIS A 288 15.56 9.04 18.51
N LYS A 289 14.55 9.91 18.62
CA LYS A 289 14.61 11.11 19.49
C LYS A 289 14.21 10.81 20.94
N ARG A 290 13.82 9.58 21.25
CA ARG A 290 13.46 9.13 22.60
C ARG A 290 14.51 8.16 23.14
N LYS A 291 15.00 8.41 24.37
CA LYS A 291 15.88 7.44 25.04
C LYS A 291 15.07 6.24 25.51
N PRO A 292 15.67 5.03 25.46
CA PRO A 292 17.03 4.70 25.03
C PRO A 292 17.15 4.32 23.54
N PHE A 293 16.17 4.66 22.68
CA PHE A 293 16.15 4.26 21.28
C PHE A 293 17.09 5.05 20.37
N ASP A 294 17.77 6.09 20.89
CA ASP A 294 18.93 6.75 20.27
C ASP A 294 20.17 5.84 20.25
N ASP A 295 20.24 4.82 21.12
CA ASP A 295 21.33 3.86 21.18
C ASP A 295 21.09 2.67 20.22
N VAL A 296 21.97 2.50 19.24
CA VAL A 296 21.91 1.40 18.26
C VAL A 296 21.95 0.02 18.91
N ARG A 297 22.63 -0.13 20.05
CA ARG A 297 22.72 -1.41 20.78
C ARG A 297 21.35 -1.85 21.28
N VAL A 298 20.53 -0.89 21.75
CA VAL A 298 19.14 -1.17 22.18
C VAL A 298 18.30 -1.61 20.99
N ARG A 299 18.33 -0.89 19.87
CA ARG A 299 17.56 -1.24 18.68
C ARG A 299 17.98 -2.61 18.12
N ARG A 300 19.29 -2.88 18.06
CA ARG A 300 19.81 -4.20 17.66
C ARG A 300 19.37 -5.31 18.61
N ALA A 301 19.36 -5.09 19.90
CA ALA A 301 18.87 -6.07 20.87
C ALA A 301 17.40 -6.41 20.64
N LEU A 302 16.57 -5.40 20.40
CA LEU A 302 15.14 -5.61 20.15
C LEU A 302 14.88 -6.40 18.85
N THR A 303 15.63 -6.18 17.77
CA THR A 303 15.47 -6.97 16.53
C THR A 303 16.00 -8.39 16.69
N LEU A 304 17.11 -8.62 17.43
CA LEU A 304 17.69 -9.92 17.72
C LEU A 304 16.79 -10.81 18.57
N ALA A 305 15.87 -10.25 19.35
CA ALA A 305 14.97 -11.02 20.21
C ALA A 305 13.89 -11.79 19.42
N ILE A 306 13.53 -11.30 18.20
CA ILE A 306 12.36 -11.78 17.44
C ILE A 306 12.70 -13.05 16.64
N ASP A 307 11.99 -14.14 16.93
CA ASP A 307 12.09 -15.39 16.17
C ASP A 307 11.20 -15.35 14.93
N ARG A 308 11.73 -14.82 13.83
CA ARG A 308 10.99 -14.68 12.58
C ARG A 308 10.73 -16.01 11.89
N TRP A 309 11.70 -16.92 11.92
CA TRP A 309 11.62 -18.17 11.17
C TRP A 309 10.58 -19.15 11.73
N HIS A 310 10.52 -19.31 13.06
CA HIS A 310 9.51 -20.15 13.70
C HIS A 310 8.20 -19.37 13.98
N GLY A 311 8.28 -18.05 14.16
CA GLY A 311 7.11 -17.20 14.34
C GLY A 311 6.22 -17.06 13.10
N ALA A 312 6.81 -16.98 11.90
CA ALA A 312 6.05 -16.78 10.66
C ALA A 312 4.99 -17.88 10.40
N PRO A 313 5.31 -19.20 10.51
CA PRO A 313 4.31 -20.26 10.37
C PRO A 313 3.19 -20.20 11.41
N ALA A 314 3.47 -19.75 12.63
CA ALA A 314 2.47 -19.60 13.70
C ALA A 314 1.56 -18.39 13.41
N MET A 315 2.17 -17.23 13.10
CA MET A 315 1.45 -15.99 12.81
C MET A 315 0.58 -16.11 11.55
N SER A 316 1.02 -16.85 10.53
CA SER A 316 0.27 -17.03 9.29
C SER A 316 -1.07 -17.78 9.47
N LYS A 317 -1.25 -18.50 10.57
CA LYS A 317 -2.52 -19.20 10.88
C LYS A 317 -3.58 -18.28 11.47
N ILE A 318 -3.16 -17.27 12.23
CA ILE A 318 -4.05 -16.41 13.02
C ILE A 318 -4.11 -14.96 12.55
N SER A 319 -3.18 -14.56 11.69
CA SER A 319 -3.08 -13.20 11.19
C SER A 319 -2.78 -13.17 9.68
N VAL A 320 -2.77 -11.97 9.12
CA VAL A 320 -2.37 -11.72 7.73
C VAL A 320 -0.86 -11.69 7.52
N MET A 321 -0.06 -11.90 8.57
CA MET A 321 1.40 -11.94 8.48
C MET A 321 1.88 -13.34 8.08
N LYS A 322 2.81 -13.44 7.12
CA LYS A 322 3.18 -14.74 6.56
C LYS A 322 4.67 -14.91 6.26
N THR A 323 5.27 -13.95 5.56
CA THR A 323 6.56 -14.18 4.88
C THR A 323 7.69 -13.44 5.57
N VAL A 324 8.80 -14.15 5.87
CA VAL A 324 10.05 -13.53 6.30
C VAL A 324 10.69 -12.84 5.10
N GLY A 325 11.13 -11.59 5.28
CA GLY A 325 11.78 -10.81 4.24
C GLY A 325 12.51 -9.59 4.79
N GLY A 326 13.28 -8.94 3.95
CA GLY A 326 13.95 -7.68 4.23
C GLY A 326 13.09 -6.47 3.86
N VAL A 327 13.73 -5.38 3.41
CA VAL A 327 13.06 -4.15 2.96
C VAL A 327 12.35 -4.37 1.63
N ALA A 328 13.00 -5.05 0.68
CA ALA A 328 12.39 -5.34 -0.62
C ALA A 328 11.31 -6.44 -0.49
N PHE A 329 10.18 -6.20 -1.17
CA PHE A 329 9.03 -7.10 -1.19
C PHE A 329 9.44 -8.55 -1.60
N PRO A 330 9.13 -9.56 -0.77
CA PRO A 330 9.47 -10.95 -1.06
C PRO A 330 8.85 -11.42 -2.39
N GLY A 331 9.65 -12.12 -3.20
CA GLY A 331 9.27 -12.52 -4.56
C GLY A 331 9.56 -11.44 -5.63
N SER A 332 9.94 -10.22 -5.24
CA SER A 332 10.45 -9.24 -6.19
C SER A 332 11.89 -9.58 -6.60
N PRO A 333 12.33 -9.13 -7.79
CA PRO A 333 13.71 -9.39 -8.24
C PRO A 333 14.79 -8.83 -7.31
N LEU A 334 14.49 -7.78 -6.54
CA LEU A 334 15.42 -7.18 -5.58
C LEU A 334 15.35 -7.79 -4.18
N ALA A 335 14.44 -8.73 -3.91
CA ALA A 335 14.30 -9.36 -2.60
C ALA A 335 15.56 -10.12 -2.18
N ALA A 336 15.85 -10.09 -0.87
CA ALA A 336 16.90 -10.89 -0.28
C ALA A 336 16.54 -12.38 -0.28
N SER A 337 17.52 -13.25 -0.56
CA SER A 337 17.39 -14.69 -0.32
C SER A 337 17.40 -14.98 1.19
N ARG A 338 17.04 -16.21 1.56
CA ARG A 338 17.14 -16.66 2.96
C ARG A 338 18.56 -16.55 3.48
N GLU A 339 19.53 -16.99 2.71
CA GLU A 339 20.95 -17.00 3.07
C GLU A 339 21.49 -15.57 3.25
N GLU A 340 21.00 -14.61 2.46
CA GLU A 340 21.35 -13.20 2.60
C GLU A 340 20.71 -12.60 3.87
N LEU A 341 19.45 -12.93 4.17
CA LEU A 341 18.78 -12.50 5.39
C LEU A 341 19.45 -13.06 6.64
N GLU A 342 19.85 -14.33 6.66
CA GLU A 342 20.51 -14.98 7.80
C GLU A 342 21.84 -14.33 8.20
N GLN A 343 22.40 -13.44 7.37
CA GLN A 343 23.57 -12.62 7.70
C GLN A 343 23.21 -11.37 8.52
N LEU A 344 21.94 -11.01 8.62
CA LEU A 344 21.48 -9.78 9.29
C LEU A 344 21.08 -10.07 10.75
N ALA A 345 21.28 -9.09 11.63
CA ALA A 345 20.78 -9.16 13.01
C ALA A 345 19.25 -9.37 13.02
N GLY A 346 18.77 -10.29 13.85
CA GLY A 346 17.37 -10.66 13.97
C GLY A 346 16.87 -11.67 12.96
N TYR A 347 17.72 -12.12 12.02
CA TYR A 347 17.37 -13.18 11.06
C TYR A 347 18.24 -14.44 11.23
N TRP A 348 19.05 -14.51 12.29
CA TRP A 348 19.88 -15.68 12.54
C TRP A 348 19.02 -16.93 12.76
N PRO A 349 19.42 -18.10 12.22
CA PRO A 349 18.65 -19.34 12.36
C PRO A 349 18.63 -19.89 13.79
N ASP A 350 19.67 -19.59 14.60
CA ASP A 350 19.75 -19.96 16.01
C ASP A 350 19.21 -18.81 16.88
N ILE A 351 17.96 -18.93 17.30
CA ILE A 351 17.29 -17.90 18.10
C ILE A 351 17.88 -17.75 19.51
N GLU A 352 18.39 -18.83 20.11
CA GLU A 352 18.96 -18.74 21.46
C GLU A 352 20.30 -18.00 21.44
N LYS A 353 21.11 -18.22 20.40
CA LYS A 353 22.31 -17.41 20.16
C LYS A 353 21.94 -15.94 19.93
N SER A 354 20.90 -15.68 19.15
CA SER A 354 20.40 -14.33 18.85
C SER A 354 19.94 -13.62 20.13
N ARG A 355 19.14 -14.27 20.98
CA ARG A 355 18.68 -13.75 22.26
C ARG A 355 19.81 -13.56 23.29
N ALA A 356 20.81 -14.42 23.29
CA ALA A 356 22.00 -14.25 24.14
C ALA A 356 22.75 -12.97 23.77
N GLU A 357 22.92 -12.70 22.47
CA GLU A 357 23.52 -11.45 21.97
C GLU A 357 22.65 -10.24 22.29
N ALA A 358 21.31 -10.34 22.16
CA ALA A 358 20.38 -9.29 22.57
C ALA A 358 20.57 -8.89 24.04
N ARG A 359 20.61 -9.86 24.95
CA ARG A 359 20.85 -9.61 26.39
C ARG A 359 22.23 -9.00 26.64
N ARG A 360 23.26 -9.41 25.91
CA ARG A 360 24.60 -8.84 26.00
C ARG A 360 24.57 -7.35 25.63
N LEU A 361 23.94 -7.00 24.51
CA LEU A 361 23.82 -5.61 24.04
C LEU A 361 23.04 -4.74 25.01
N LEU A 362 21.92 -5.23 25.57
CA LEU A 362 21.16 -4.50 26.60
C LEU A 362 21.99 -4.23 27.84
N LYS A 363 22.77 -5.22 28.29
CA LYS A 363 23.68 -5.03 29.43
C LYS A 363 24.76 -3.98 29.14
N GLU A 364 25.37 -4.01 27.97
CA GLU A 364 26.37 -3.01 27.55
C GLU A 364 25.78 -1.60 27.41
N ALA A 365 24.49 -1.50 27.08
CA ALA A 365 23.75 -0.25 27.05
C ALA A 365 23.22 0.20 28.41
N GLY A 366 23.41 -0.61 29.48
CA GLY A 366 22.85 -0.33 30.81
C GLY A 366 21.32 -0.43 30.86
N GLN A 367 20.72 -1.29 30.02
CA GLN A 367 19.27 -1.42 29.83
C GLN A 367 18.78 -2.84 30.11
N GLU A 368 19.36 -3.55 31.09
CA GLU A 368 19.02 -4.94 31.44
C GLU A 368 17.55 -5.13 31.87
N ASN A 369 16.90 -4.08 32.40
CA ASN A 369 15.50 -4.06 32.81
C ASN A 369 14.69 -3.03 32.00
N LEU A 370 14.91 -2.98 30.70
CA LEU A 370 14.27 -2.02 29.81
C LEU A 370 12.74 -2.12 29.90
N THR A 371 12.10 -0.96 30.14
CA THR A 371 10.65 -0.81 30.13
C THR A 371 10.27 0.36 29.23
N PHE A 372 9.26 0.17 28.37
CA PHE A 372 8.79 1.22 27.47
C PHE A 372 7.35 1.01 27.02
N GLU A 373 6.78 2.04 26.36
CA GLU A 373 5.45 2.02 25.77
C GLU A 373 5.51 1.66 24.28
N LEU A 374 4.65 0.75 23.84
CA LEU A 374 4.38 0.43 22.45
C LEU A 374 3.06 1.06 22.02
N LEU A 375 3.12 2.11 21.21
CA LEU A 375 1.95 2.69 20.58
C LEU A 375 1.36 1.72 19.54
N ASN A 376 0.04 1.53 19.58
CA ASN A 376 -0.65 0.63 18.68
C ASN A 376 -1.98 1.23 18.18
N ARG A 377 -2.43 0.78 17.02
CA ARG A 377 -3.68 1.19 16.40
C ARG A 377 -4.81 0.23 16.78
N ASN A 378 -6.01 0.76 17.07
CA ASN A 378 -7.19 -0.05 17.40
C ASN A 378 -7.79 -0.74 16.16
N VAL A 379 -7.00 -1.59 15.51
CA VAL A 379 -7.38 -2.44 14.37
C VAL A 379 -6.81 -3.83 14.60
N ASP A 380 -7.66 -4.87 14.52
CA ASP A 380 -7.24 -6.23 14.85
C ASP A 380 -6.10 -6.73 13.94
N GLN A 381 -6.26 -6.60 12.61
CA GLN A 381 -5.29 -7.12 11.65
C GLN A 381 -4.47 -6.00 10.98
N PRO A 382 -3.15 -6.09 11.04
CA PRO A 382 -2.32 -7.00 11.83
C PRO A 382 -1.94 -6.43 13.21
N TYR A 383 -2.33 -5.20 13.53
CA TYR A 383 -1.80 -4.37 14.63
C TYR A 383 -1.83 -5.06 15.98
N LYS A 384 -2.99 -5.63 16.36
CA LYS A 384 -3.14 -6.37 17.62
C LYS A 384 -2.18 -7.56 17.71
N PHE A 385 -2.11 -8.35 16.64
CA PHE A 385 -1.29 -9.57 16.63
C PHE A 385 0.20 -9.26 16.59
N ASN A 386 0.62 -8.20 15.86
CA ASN A 386 1.99 -7.73 15.88
C ASN A 386 2.44 -7.35 17.28
N ALA A 387 1.64 -6.52 17.98
CA ALA A 387 1.99 -6.07 19.32
C ALA A 387 2.09 -7.24 20.30
N LEU A 388 1.11 -8.15 20.32
CA LEU A 388 1.14 -9.31 21.21
C LEU A 388 2.36 -10.19 20.96
N TRP A 389 2.71 -10.43 19.70
CA TRP A 389 3.86 -11.24 19.36
C TRP A 389 5.18 -10.60 19.81
N VAL A 390 5.42 -9.33 19.47
CA VAL A 390 6.69 -8.69 19.84
C VAL A 390 6.85 -8.52 21.34
N ILE A 391 5.78 -8.28 22.08
CA ILE A 391 5.80 -8.20 23.55
C ILE A 391 6.22 -9.54 24.15
N ASP A 392 5.67 -10.66 23.65
CA ASP A 392 6.07 -11.99 24.06
C ASP A 392 7.56 -12.26 23.73
N GLU A 393 8.00 -11.95 22.52
CA GLU A 393 9.40 -12.14 22.10
C GLU A 393 10.38 -11.32 22.95
N TRP A 394 10.06 -10.06 23.24
CA TRP A 394 10.90 -9.18 24.05
C TRP A 394 10.93 -9.57 25.52
N SER A 395 9.83 -10.13 26.04
CA SER A 395 9.79 -10.66 27.42
C SER A 395 10.87 -11.74 27.68
N LYS A 396 11.22 -12.50 26.63
CA LYS A 396 12.23 -13.58 26.68
C LYS A 396 13.67 -13.09 26.85
N ILE A 397 13.88 -11.80 26.66
CA ILE A 397 15.18 -11.13 26.90
C ILE A 397 15.15 -10.15 28.09
N GLY A 398 14.07 -10.15 28.89
CA GLY A 398 13.92 -9.33 30.09
C GLY A 398 13.37 -7.91 29.83
N VAL A 399 12.81 -7.66 28.66
CA VAL A 399 12.18 -6.37 28.32
C VAL A 399 10.71 -6.37 28.65
N HIS A 400 10.21 -5.30 29.26
CA HIS A 400 8.82 -5.12 29.70
C HIS A 400 8.15 -4.02 28.89
N VAL A 401 7.02 -4.34 28.25
CA VAL A 401 6.32 -3.41 27.36
C VAL A 401 4.88 -3.23 27.78
N THR A 402 4.46 -1.96 27.87
CA THR A 402 3.05 -1.57 28.00
C THR A 402 2.50 -1.12 26.65
N GLN A 403 1.18 -1.28 26.42
CA GLN A 403 0.56 -0.82 25.18
C GLN A 403 -0.28 0.42 25.40
N ARG A 404 -0.12 1.41 24.48
CA ARG A 404 -1.08 2.49 24.28
C ARG A 404 -1.82 2.27 22.96
N VAL A 405 -3.13 2.04 23.01
CA VAL A 405 -3.95 1.74 21.83
C VAL A 405 -4.83 2.94 21.51
N LEU A 406 -4.69 3.48 20.27
CA LEU A 406 -5.41 4.66 19.81
C LEU A 406 -6.28 4.35 18.58
N GLN A 407 -7.37 5.11 18.43
CA GLN A 407 -8.17 5.12 17.20
C GLN A 407 -7.36 5.70 16.03
N THR A 408 -7.81 5.46 14.79
CA THR A 408 -7.08 5.78 13.57
C THR A 408 -6.61 7.24 13.49
N GLY A 409 -7.47 8.21 13.79
CA GLY A 409 -7.14 9.63 13.74
C GLY A 409 -6.07 10.02 14.77
N PRO A 410 -6.31 9.82 16.08
CA PRO A 410 -5.32 10.06 17.14
C PRO A 410 -4.01 9.29 16.96
N PHE A 411 -4.06 8.05 16.44
CA PHE A 411 -2.86 7.28 16.10
C PHE A 411 -2.02 7.99 15.03
N GLY A 412 -2.65 8.45 13.94
CA GLY A 412 -1.96 9.17 12.88
C GLY A 412 -1.35 10.48 13.38
N GLU A 413 -2.01 11.17 14.30
CA GLU A 413 -1.46 12.39 14.90
C GLU A 413 -0.25 12.09 15.79
N ALA A 414 -0.32 11.06 16.62
CA ALA A 414 0.82 10.63 17.44
C ALA A 414 2.04 10.24 16.59
N LEU A 415 1.83 9.59 15.42
CA LEU A 415 2.91 9.30 14.46
C LEU A 415 3.57 10.58 13.94
N ARG A 416 2.78 11.54 13.47
CA ARG A 416 3.29 12.80 12.89
C ARG A 416 3.98 13.70 13.91
N SER A 417 3.46 13.77 15.13
CA SER A 417 4.05 14.56 16.22
C SER A 417 5.24 13.89 16.90
N GLY A 418 5.48 12.59 16.66
CA GLY A 418 6.49 11.80 17.37
C GLY A 418 6.13 11.55 18.85
N ASP A 419 4.84 11.56 19.19
CA ASP A 419 4.35 11.26 20.53
C ASP A 419 4.24 9.74 20.76
N PHE A 420 5.40 9.08 20.74
CA PHE A 420 5.56 7.66 21.06
C PHE A 420 7.02 7.33 21.36
N GLU A 421 7.26 6.22 22.06
CA GLU A 421 8.58 5.63 22.28
C GLU A 421 8.89 4.58 21.19
N THR A 422 7.97 3.63 20.99
CA THR A 422 7.97 2.69 19.87
C THR A 422 6.55 2.57 19.31
N VAL A 423 6.41 2.17 18.05
CA VAL A 423 5.09 2.04 17.43
C VAL A 423 4.99 0.80 16.54
N VAL A 424 3.82 0.14 16.58
CA VAL A 424 3.45 -0.85 15.56
C VAL A 424 3.08 -0.09 14.29
N ASP A 425 3.98 -0.07 13.35
CA ASP A 425 3.82 0.66 12.09
C ASP A 425 3.44 -0.28 10.93
N GLY A 426 3.19 0.28 9.79
CA GLY A 426 2.92 -0.41 8.54
C GLY A 426 3.73 0.20 7.41
N ASP A 427 4.32 -0.66 6.60
CA ASP A 427 5.00 -0.27 5.38
C ASP A 427 4.27 -0.92 4.20
N CYS A 428 3.18 -0.30 3.79
CA CYS A 428 2.40 -0.73 2.65
C CYS A 428 2.71 0.14 1.45
N GLN A 429 3.30 -0.45 0.43
CA GLN A 429 3.63 0.27 -0.78
C GLN A 429 2.39 0.55 -1.62
N ASN A 430 2.29 1.76 -2.14
CA ASN A 430 1.13 2.19 -2.93
C ASN A 430 1.05 1.44 -4.26
N ILE A 431 2.19 1.14 -4.85
CA ILE A 431 2.35 0.41 -6.10
C ILE A 431 3.36 -0.72 -5.94
N VAL A 432 3.30 -1.71 -6.84
CA VAL A 432 4.22 -2.85 -6.81
C VAL A 432 5.47 -2.49 -7.63
N ASN A 433 6.45 -1.84 -6.98
CA ASN A 433 7.74 -1.56 -7.59
C ASN A 433 8.86 -1.62 -6.54
N PRO A 434 9.78 -2.60 -6.63
CA PRO A 434 10.79 -2.83 -5.60
C PRO A 434 11.83 -1.70 -5.44
N LEU A 435 11.99 -0.82 -6.44
CA LEU A 435 12.85 0.37 -6.32
C LEU A 435 12.28 1.41 -5.36
N LEU A 436 10.98 1.36 -5.08
CA LEU A 436 10.31 2.29 -4.18
C LEU A 436 10.15 1.74 -2.76
N ASP A 437 10.38 0.44 -2.53
CA ASP A 437 10.21 -0.20 -1.22
C ASP A 437 11.09 0.43 -0.14
N GLY A 438 12.27 0.94 -0.51
CA GLY A 438 13.19 1.62 0.43
C GLY A 438 12.79 3.04 0.83
N THR A 439 11.80 3.65 0.21
CA THR A 439 11.50 5.08 0.38
C THR A 439 11.12 5.45 1.81
N LYS A 440 10.34 4.61 2.50
CA LYS A 440 9.93 4.83 3.88
C LYS A 440 11.12 4.94 4.84
N TYR A 441 12.21 4.26 4.55
CA TYR A 441 13.40 4.15 5.40
C TYR A 441 14.45 5.25 5.12
N LEU A 442 14.12 6.21 4.25
CA LEU A 442 14.95 7.38 4.04
C LEU A 442 14.80 8.36 5.22
N PRO A 443 15.82 9.19 5.50
CA PRO A 443 15.75 10.21 6.55
C PRO A 443 14.45 11.02 6.55
N HIS A 444 13.97 11.40 7.72
CA HIS A 444 12.70 12.10 7.89
C HIS A 444 12.58 13.40 7.06
N THR A 445 13.70 14.11 6.87
CA THR A 445 13.76 15.30 6.01
C THR A 445 13.44 15.01 4.55
N VAL A 446 13.69 13.79 4.07
CA VAL A 446 13.38 13.31 2.71
C VAL A 446 12.03 12.61 2.67
N SER A 447 11.79 11.71 3.63
CA SER A 447 10.59 10.89 3.72
C SER A 447 9.83 11.15 5.02
N PRO A 448 8.79 12.01 5.02
CA PRO A 448 8.00 12.28 6.22
C PRO A 448 7.26 11.06 6.79
N SER A 449 7.18 9.97 6.03
CA SER A 449 6.67 8.67 6.49
C SER A 449 7.67 7.87 7.34
N ASN A 450 8.92 8.32 7.43
CA ASN A 450 9.88 7.82 8.42
C ASN A 450 9.51 8.39 9.79
N TYR A 451 8.67 7.69 10.51
CA TYR A 451 8.23 8.08 11.86
C TYR A 451 9.31 7.82 12.93
N GLY A 452 10.34 7.03 12.64
CA GLY A 452 11.49 6.82 13.52
C GLY A 452 12.32 8.08 13.79
N ASN A 453 12.14 9.13 12.97
CA ASN A 453 12.78 10.44 13.13
C ASN A 453 14.32 10.40 13.12
N TYR A 454 14.91 9.41 12.46
CA TYR A 454 16.36 9.37 12.25
C TYR A 454 16.76 10.12 10.97
N GLU A 455 18.02 10.57 10.98
CA GLU A 455 18.67 11.20 9.84
C GLU A 455 19.94 10.40 9.50
N ASP A 456 19.95 9.72 8.36
CA ASP A 456 21.06 8.91 7.89
C ASP A 456 21.41 9.25 6.43
N PRO A 457 22.44 10.08 6.20
CA PRO A 457 22.87 10.43 4.85
C PRO A 457 23.34 9.25 4.00
N ALA A 458 23.86 8.18 4.62
CA ALA A 458 24.29 6.98 3.88
C ALA A 458 23.09 6.26 3.27
N ALA A 459 21.94 6.22 3.95
CA ALA A 459 20.72 5.66 3.39
C ALA A 459 20.28 6.41 2.13
N ILE A 460 20.33 7.76 2.14
CA ILE A 460 20.02 8.61 0.97
C ILE A 460 20.97 8.30 -0.19
N GLU A 461 22.27 8.23 0.10
CA GLU A 461 23.29 8.01 -0.94
C GLU A 461 23.09 6.66 -1.62
N ILE A 462 22.95 5.58 -0.85
CA ILE A 462 22.76 4.23 -1.39
C ILE A 462 21.47 4.18 -2.22
N TYR A 463 20.37 4.72 -1.70
CA TYR A 463 19.07 4.74 -2.38
C TYR A 463 19.13 5.52 -3.70
N ASN A 464 19.72 6.71 -3.71
CA ASN A 464 19.86 7.52 -4.92
C ASN A 464 20.76 6.87 -5.97
N ARG A 465 21.78 6.13 -5.56
CA ARG A 465 22.61 5.34 -6.48
C ARG A 465 21.79 4.20 -7.09
N MET A 466 20.99 3.51 -6.28
CA MET A 466 20.12 2.43 -6.74
C MET A 466 19.09 2.92 -7.77
N LEU A 467 18.47 4.09 -7.55
CA LEU A 467 17.50 4.67 -8.50
C LEU A 467 18.12 5.05 -9.87
N ARG A 468 19.42 5.33 -9.89
CA ARG A 468 20.17 5.74 -11.12
C ARG A 468 20.86 4.57 -11.81
N GLU A 469 21.01 3.43 -11.13
CA GLU A 469 21.72 2.28 -11.66
C GLU A 469 20.85 1.54 -12.69
N ALA A 470 21.41 1.30 -13.88
CA ALA A 470 20.74 0.56 -14.95
C ALA A 470 21.07 -0.94 -14.93
N ASP A 471 22.19 -1.32 -14.33
CA ASP A 471 22.62 -2.69 -14.17
C ASP A 471 21.87 -3.34 -13.00
N PHE A 472 21.13 -4.39 -13.31
CA PHE A 472 20.27 -5.06 -12.33
C PHE A 472 21.06 -5.69 -11.16
N ASP A 473 22.20 -6.31 -11.44
CA ASP A 473 23.00 -6.95 -10.38
C ASP A 473 23.59 -5.92 -9.42
N LYS A 474 23.99 -4.76 -9.94
CA LYS A 474 24.43 -3.63 -9.12
C LYS A 474 23.27 -3.01 -8.32
N GLN A 475 22.08 -2.90 -8.91
CA GLN A 475 20.89 -2.48 -8.16
C GLN A 475 20.59 -3.41 -7.00
N ARG A 476 20.67 -4.72 -7.24
CA ARG A 476 20.48 -5.75 -6.22
C ARG A 476 21.52 -5.65 -5.10
N GLN A 477 22.79 -5.42 -5.45
CA GLN A 477 23.87 -5.21 -4.46
C GLN A 477 23.63 -3.94 -3.63
N LEU A 478 23.15 -2.85 -4.25
CA LEU A 478 22.82 -1.62 -3.53
C LEU A 478 21.62 -1.82 -2.59
N MET A 479 20.61 -2.60 -2.99
CA MET A 479 19.51 -2.98 -2.10
C MET A 479 20.03 -3.78 -0.89
N ARG A 480 20.95 -4.73 -1.06
CA ARG A 480 21.58 -5.48 0.06
C ARG A 480 22.36 -4.56 0.99
N GLN A 481 23.08 -3.56 0.46
CA GLN A 481 23.76 -2.56 1.28
C GLN A 481 22.76 -1.71 2.08
N PHE A 482 21.67 -1.30 1.45
CA PHE A 482 20.60 -0.54 2.08
C PHE A 482 19.92 -1.32 3.20
N GLU A 483 19.54 -2.58 2.94
CA GLU A 483 18.94 -3.45 3.95
C GLU A 483 19.87 -3.70 5.14
N LYS A 484 21.16 -3.97 4.89
CA LYS A 484 22.14 -4.15 5.95
C LYS A 484 22.26 -2.89 6.82
N LEU A 485 22.26 -1.70 6.21
CA LEU A 485 22.30 -0.44 6.94
C LEU A 485 21.05 -0.29 7.83
N VAL A 486 19.88 -0.39 7.24
CA VAL A 486 18.59 -0.10 7.91
C VAL A 486 18.20 -1.15 8.95
N LEU A 487 18.43 -2.44 8.66
CA LEU A 487 17.93 -3.56 9.48
C LEU A 487 18.97 -4.12 10.45
N ASP A 488 20.28 -3.91 10.20
CA ASP A 488 21.36 -4.50 11.00
C ASP A 488 22.31 -3.44 11.56
N THR A 489 23.11 -2.77 10.71
CA THR A 489 24.21 -1.91 11.19
C THR A 489 23.71 -0.80 12.08
N GLU A 490 22.70 -0.06 11.63
CA GLU A 490 22.04 1.01 12.38
C GLU A 490 20.73 0.55 13.04
N ALA A 491 20.18 -0.58 12.59
CA ALA A 491 18.92 -1.14 13.08
C ALA A 491 17.85 -0.04 13.27
N HIS A 492 17.65 0.76 12.23
CA HIS A 492 16.70 1.86 12.27
C HIS A 492 15.28 1.37 12.50
N GLU A 493 14.97 0.18 11.96
CA GLU A 493 13.65 -0.45 12.04
C GLU A 493 13.76 -1.90 12.50
N ILE A 494 12.76 -2.34 13.25
CA ILE A 494 12.61 -3.74 13.67
C ILE A 494 11.57 -4.38 12.73
N PHE A 495 12.01 -4.80 11.55
CA PHE A 495 11.11 -5.37 10.55
C PHE A 495 10.65 -6.76 10.98
N LEU A 496 9.33 -7.02 10.98
CA LEU A 496 8.76 -8.30 11.43
C LEU A 496 8.59 -9.28 10.27
N LEU A 497 7.44 -9.19 9.60
CA LEU A 497 7.03 -10.09 8.52
C LEU A 497 6.29 -9.30 7.43
N TRP A 498 6.31 -9.82 6.22
CA TRP A 498 5.43 -9.41 5.13
C TRP A 498 4.06 -10.08 5.24
N ARG A 499 3.03 -9.38 4.75
CA ARG A 499 1.65 -9.85 4.78
C ARG A 499 1.31 -10.73 3.58
N TYR A 500 0.19 -11.45 3.73
CA TYR A 500 -0.48 -12.19 2.68
C TYR A 500 -1.94 -11.74 2.59
N ARG A 501 -2.43 -11.56 1.38
CA ARG A 501 -3.75 -10.98 1.14
C ARG A 501 -4.73 -12.07 0.74
N ILE A 502 -5.80 -12.21 1.54
CA ILE A 502 -6.89 -13.15 1.31
C ILE A 502 -8.18 -12.33 1.35
N VAL A 503 -8.87 -12.23 0.22
CA VAL A 503 -10.08 -11.41 0.09
C VAL A 503 -11.27 -12.29 -0.29
N PRO A 504 -12.00 -12.82 0.69
CA PRO A 504 -13.29 -13.41 0.45
C PRO A 504 -14.31 -12.31 0.17
N HIS A 505 -15.09 -12.49 -0.89
CA HIS A 505 -16.14 -11.55 -1.29
C HIS A 505 -17.34 -12.29 -1.85
N ARG A 506 -18.52 -11.69 -1.83
CA ARG A 506 -19.71 -12.25 -2.44
C ARG A 506 -19.47 -12.53 -3.92
N SER A 507 -19.87 -13.71 -4.41
CA SER A 507 -19.58 -14.20 -5.76
C SER A 507 -20.20 -13.35 -6.87
N TYR A 508 -21.22 -12.57 -6.55
CA TYR A 508 -21.84 -11.61 -7.47
C TYR A 508 -21.03 -10.31 -7.68
N VAL A 509 -19.96 -10.07 -6.89
CA VAL A 509 -19.03 -8.96 -7.14
C VAL A 509 -18.08 -9.37 -8.26
N LYS A 510 -18.15 -8.68 -9.37
CA LYS A 510 -17.39 -8.93 -10.59
C LYS A 510 -16.56 -7.72 -11.00
N GLY A 511 -15.62 -7.94 -11.93
CA GLY A 511 -14.79 -6.85 -12.48
C GLY A 511 -13.70 -6.32 -11.52
N TRP A 512 -13.52 -6.95 -10.35
CA TRP A 512 -12.47 -6.67 -9.42
C TRP A 512 -11.43 -7.80 -9.39
N LYS A 513 -10.15 -7.44 -9.39
CA LYS A 513 -9.02 -8.37 -9.31
C LYS A 513 -8.14 -8.00 -8.13
N VAL A 514 -7.74 -9.01 -7.35
CA VAL A 514 -6.80 -8.82 -6.24
C VAL A 514 -5.43 -8.36 -6.76
N SER A 515 -4.79 -7.48 -6.02
CA SER A 515 -3.44 -6.96 -6.31
C SER A 515 -2.58 -7.08 -5.07
N PRO A 516 -1.25 -7.21 -5.18
CA PRO A 516 -0.34 -7.08 -4.04
C PRO A 516 -0.49 -5.75 -3.30
N SER A 517 -0.86 -4.66 -3.97
CA SER A 517 -1.21 -3.39 -3.31
C SER A 517 -2.72 -3.27 -3.12
N HIS A 518 -3.19 -3.15 -1.88
CA HIS A 518 -4.61 -2.96 -1.59
C HIS A 518 -5.10 -1.52 -1.81
N TYR A 519 -4.24 -0.65 -2.27
CA TYR A 519 -4.57 0.73 -2.61
C TYR A 519 -4.96 0.90 -4.08
N VAL A 520 -4.49 -0.02 -4.94
CA VAL A 520 -4.70 0.05 -6.39
C VAL A 520 -6.16 -0.23 -6.76
N ASN A 521 -6.66 0.49 -7.76
CA ASN A 521 -8.00 0.33 -8.35
C ASN A 521 -9.16 0.44 -7.33
N GLN A 522 -9.03 1.38 -6.40
CA GLN A 522 -10.09 1.70 -5.42
C GLN A 522 -11.09 2.74 -5.92
N ASP A 523 -11.01 3.14 -7.18
CA ASP A 523 -12.00 4.00 -7.86
C ASP A 523 -13.34 3.29 -8.12
N LEU A 524 -13.39 1.96 -8.04
CA LEU A 524 -14.56 1.11 -8.21
C LEU A 524 -15.19 1.14 -9.62
N ALA A 525 -14.57 1.81 -10.60
CA ALA A 525 -15.16 2.08 -11.90
C ALA A 525 -15.51 0.81 -12.69
N THR A 526 -14.66 -0.22 -12.61
CA THR A 526 -14.81 -1.49 -13.35
C THR A 526 -15.62 -2.55 -12.61
N ILE A 527 -16.01 -2.28 -11.36
CA ILE A 527 -16.81 -3.24 -10.56
C ILE A 527 -18.26 -3.24 -11.01
N TRP A 528 -18.84 -4.42 -11.08
CA TRP A 528 -20.27 -4.62 -11.36
C TRP A 528 -20.84 -5.77 -10.52
N LEU A 529 -22.18 -5.81 -10.40
CA LEU A 529 -22.89 -6.79 -9.59
C LEU A 529 -23.66 -7.75 -10.49
N ASP A 530 -23.37 -9.05 -10.36
CA ASP A 530 -24.08 -10.11 -11.05
C ASP A 530 -25.29 -10.58 -10.22
N LYS A 531 -26.26 -9.68 -10.06
CA LYS A 531 -27.55 -9.92 -9.37
C LYS A 531 -28.70 -9.79 -10.32
#